data_4af4003e267d7da9344a8374ad7eb31c
#
_entry.id   4af4003e267d7da9344a8374ad7eb31c
#
_cell.length_a   1.000
_cell.length_b   1.000
_cell.length_c   1.000
_cell.angle_alpha   90.00
_cell.angle_beta   90.00
_cell.angle_gamma   90.00
#
_symmetry.space_group_name_H-M   'P 1'
#
loop_
_entity.id
_entity.type
_entity.pdbx_description
1 polymer ?
#
loop_
_entity_poly.entity_id
_entity_poly.type
_entity_poly.pdbx_seq_one_letter_code
_entity_poly.pdbx_strand_id
1 'polypeptide(L)'
;AHTLLIGEKGNVSVISNTNSSTCLIKCTLYGEEILLESSYADLRIYKKKNGQWTFSHVIDGFIAPVMHLEVDQSGVIWASHMYQGVYKIVLSDDLSAVKSVRHISHLGSEYIIGPIQVMKMRGRIVFSSPNGFYTYDDITRQIIPFQKLNAILPYIRNAHSVVSVTNVFSCIIEIIW
;
A
#
# COMPACT_ATOMS: atom_id res chain seq x y z
N ALA A 1 -16.69 0.25 10.77
CA ALA A 1 -15.68 -0.75 11.11
C ALA A 1 -14.68 -0.14 12.08
N HIS A 2 -14.10 -0.93 12.96
CA HIS A 2 -13.09 -0.47 13.90
C HIS A 2 -11.76 -1.11 13.51
N THR A 3 -10.66 -0.38 13.61
CA THR A 3 -9.34 -0.96 13.51
C THR A 3 -8.96 -1.52 14.87
N LEU A 4 -8.71 -2.83 14.91
CA LEU A 4 -8.40 -3.56 16.13
C LEU A 4 -6.92 -3.94 16.15
N LEU A 5 -6.28 -3.77 17.29
CA LEU A 5 -4.95 -4.30 17.57
C LEU A 5 -5.10 -5.55 18.43
N ILE A 6 -4.57 -6.66 17.95
CA ILE A 6 -4.47 -7.91 18.72
C ILE A 6 -3.04 -8.00 19.25
N GLY A 7 -2.87 -7.90 20.55
CA GLY A 7 -1.58 -8.05 21.22
C GLY A 7 -1.12 -9.51 21.28
N GLU A 8 0.17 -9.74 21.56
CA GLU A 8 0.80 -11.08 21.64
C GLU A 8 0.09 -12.06 22.60
N LYS A 9 -0.59 -11.55 23.62
CA LYS A 9 -1.36 -12.34 24.60
C LYS A 9 -2.84 -12.46 24.26
N GLY A 10 -3.25 -12.08 23.03
CA GLY A 10 -4.63 -12.12 22.59
C GLY A 10 -5.52 -10.98 23.10
N ASN A 11 -4.99 -10.00 23.79
CA ASN A 11 -5.76 -8.81 24.17
C ASN A 11 -6.13 -8.00 22.92
N VAL A 12 -7.36 -7.59 22.83
CA VAL A 12 -7.86 -6.78 21.72
C VAL A 12 -8.07 -5.35 22.21
N SER A 13 -7.53 -4.39 21.48
CA SER A 13 -7.76 -2.95 21.69
C SER A 13 -8.23 -2.27 20.42
N VAL A 14 -9.15 -1.33 20.56
CA VAL A 14 -9.58 -0.48 19.42
C VAL A 14 -8.61 0.67 19.31
N ILE A 15 -7.93 0.80 18.15
CA ILE A 15 -7.00 1.92 17.88
C ILE A 15 -7.62 2.99 17.00
N SER A 16 -8.70 2.67 16.29
CA SER A 16 -9.44 3.61 15.47
C SER A 16 -10.93 3.30 15.46
N ASN A 17 -11.75 4.34 15.56
CA ASN A 17 -13.21 4.28 15.42
C ASN A 17 -13.67 4.75 14.05
N THR A 18 -12.81 4.74 13.05
CA THR A 18 -13.13 5.20 11.70
C THR A 18 -13.89 4.15 10.92
N ASN A 19 -15.03 4.54 10.40
CA ASN A 19 -15.93 3.62 9.68
C ASN A 19 -15.49 3.30 8.25
N SER A 20 -14.31 3.75 7.81
CA SER A 20 -13.90 3.72 6.40
C SER A 20 -12.45 3.26 6.18
N SER A 21 -11.82 2.61 7.17
CA SER A 21 -10.47 2.05 7.02
C SER A 21 -10.45 0.98 5.93
N THR A 22 -9.50 1.08 5.01
CA THR A 22 -9.32 0.15 3.89
C THR A 22 -8.04 -0.64 3.98
N CYS A 23 -6.96 0.00 4.43
CA CYS A 23 -5.65 -0.62 4.60
C CYS A 23 -4.92 -0.01 5.79
N LEU A 24 -4.21 -0.85 6.55
CA LEU A 24 -3.35 -0.43 7.65
C LEU A 24 -2.02 -1.14 7.51
N ILE A 25 -0.93 -0.38 7.48
CA ILE A 25 0.42 -0.92 7.45
C ILE A 25 1.26 -0.34 8.60
N LYS A 26 2.19 -1.16 9.10
CA LYS A 26 3.25 -0.72 9.98
C LYS A 26 4.49 -0.42 9.13
N CYS A 27 5.02 0.78 9.24
CA CYS A 27 6.17 1.21 8.47
C CYS A 27 7.09 2.16 9.26
N THR A 28 8.26 2.44 8.70
CA THR A 28 9.18 3.46 9.19
C THR A 28 9.27 4.56 8.15
N LEU A 29 8.91 5.79 8.53
CA LEU A 29 9.05 6.99 7.71
C LEU A 29 9.97 7.98 8.42
N TYR A 30 10.99 8.45 7.72
CA TYR A 30 11.99 9.42 8.25
C TYR A 30 12.57 9.07 9.62
N GLY A 31 12.76 7.74 9.86
CA GLY A 31 13.29 7.20 11.12
C GLY A 31 12.26 6.99 12.23
N GLU A 32 11.00 7.35 12.02
CA GLU A 32 9.91 7.14 12.99
C GLU A 32 9.08 5.91 12.63
N GLU A 33 8.88 4.99 13.58
CA GLU A 33 7.97 3.84 13.43
C GLU A 33 6.53 4.31 13.63
N ILE A 34 5.69 4.11 12.62
CA ILE A 34 4.28 4.51 12.60
C ILE A 34 3.36 3.40 12.12
N LEU A 35 2.06 3.54 12.40
CA LEU A 35 1.04 2.89 11.58
C LEU A 35 0.47 3.94 10.61
N LEU A 36 0.41 3.55 9.36
CA LEU A 36 -0.21 4.34 8.29
C LEU A 36 -1.50 3.64 7.87
N GLU A 37 -2.61 4.35 8.00
CA GLU A 37 -3.96 3.89 7.65
C GLU A 37 -4.47 4.67 6.44
N SER A 38 -5.10 3.97 5.52
CA SER A 38 -5.87 4.59 4.45
C SER A 38 -7.37 4.39 4.66
N SER A 39 -8.13 5.31 4.09
CA SER A 39 -9.59 5.30 4.08
C SER A 39 -10.13 5.61 2.70
N TYR A 40 -11.46 5.75 2.60
CA TYR A 40 -12.11 6.25 1.38
C TYR A 40 -11.83 7.74 1.09
N ALA A 41 -11.22 8.47 2.03
CA ALA A 41 -11.05 9.91 1.90
C ALA A 41 -9.64 10.40 2.23
N ASP A 42 -8.92 9.76 3.15
CA ASP A 42 -7.70 10.31 3.75
C ASP A 42 -6.65 9.25 4.08
N LEU A 43 -5.47 9.73 4.45
CA LEU A 43 -4.40 8.96 5.07
C LEU A 43 -4.22 9.43 6.52
N ARG A 44 -3.99 8.49 7.44
CA ARG A 44 -3.91 8.73 8.88
C ARG A 44 -2.67 8.12 9.49
N ILE A 45 -2.11 8.82 10.45
CA ILE A 45 -0.92 8.38 11.19
C ILE A 45 -1.29 8.06 12.64
N TYR A 46 -0.77 6.92 13.10
CA TYR A 46 -0.78 6.53 14.50
C TYR A 46 0.67 6.41 14.97
N LYS A 47 0.93 6.94 16.16
CA LYS A 47 2.25 6.93 16.81
C LYS A 47 2.17 6.17 18.13
N LYS A 48 3.30 5.63 18.58
CA LYS A 48 3.38 5.01 19.89
C LYS A 48 3.51 6.07 20.99
N LYS A 49 2.60 6.01 21.98
CA LYS A 49 2.71 6.73 23.27
C LYS A 49 2.67 5.71 24.39
N ASN A 50 3.68 5.70 25.25
CA ASN A 50 3.77 4.74 26.38
C ASN A 50 3.59 3.28 25.94
N GLY A 51 4.15 2.90 24.79
CA GLY A 51 4.05 1.55 24.23
C GLY A 51 2.74 1.22 23.51
N GLN A 52 1.75 2.12 23.51
CA GLN A 52 0.46 1.92 22.85
C GLN A 52 0.33 2.77 21.60
N TRP A 53 -0.29 2.21 20.57
CA TRP A 53 -0.62 2.91 19.34
C TRP A 53 -1.79 3.87 19.58
N THR A 54 -1.62 5.13 19.26
CA THR A 54 -2.62 6.18 19.39
C THR A 54 -2.73 6.99 18.12
N PHE A 55 -3.94 7.38 17.75
CA PHE A 55 -4.15 8.30 16.63
C PHE A 55 -3.35 9.59 16.85
N SER A 56 -2.65 10.03 15.84
CA SER A 56 -1.87 11.25 15.84
C SER A 56 -2.58 12.35 15.04
N HIS A 57 -2.75 12.15 13.74
CA HIS A 57 -3.35 13.14 12.85
C HIS A 57 -3.73 12.52 11.49
N VAL A 58 -4.53 13.28 10.73
CA VAL A 58 -4.77 13.07 9.29
C VAL A 58 -3.67 13.79 8.53
N ILE A 59 -3.14 13.17 7.48
CA ILE A 59 -2.18 13.80 6.58
C ILE A 59 -2.90 14.84 5.74
N ASP A 60 -2.46 16.10 5.82
CA ASP A 60 -3.05 17.19 5.05
C ASP A 60 -2.64 17.13 3.56
N GLY A 61 -3.51 17.60 2.67
CA GLY A 61 -3.25 17.72 1.23
C GLY A 61 -3.42 16.44 0.41
N PHE A 62 -4.03 15.38 0.98
CA PHE A 62 -4.39 14.17 0.22
C PHE A 62 -5.83 13.76 0.48
N ILE A 63 -6.63 13.72 -0.58
CA ILE A 63 -8.04 13.29 -0.53
C ILE A 63 -8.27 12.36 -1.72
N ALA A 64 -8.29 11.05 -1.46
CA ALA A 64 -8.64 10.03 -2.46
C ALA A 64 -9.00 8.69 -1.79
N PRO A 65 -9.88 7.88 -2.39
CA PRO A 65 -10.17 6.54 -1.91
C PRO A 65 -9.02 5.60 -2.23
N VAL A 66 -8.37 5.06 -1.20
CA VAL A 66 -7.21 4.16 -1.31
C VAL A 66 -7.58 2.77 -0.83
N MET A 67 -7.16 1.74 -1.58
CA MET A 67 -7.38 0.32 -1.25
C MET A 67 -6.14 -0.35 -0.65
N HIS A 68 -4.97 -0.07 -1.20
CA HIS A 68 -3.71 -0.68 -0.77
C HIS A 68 -2.65 0.38 -0.56
N LEU A 69 -1.80 0.15 0.44
CA LEU A 69 -0.67 1.00 0.79
C LEU A 69 0.61 0.18 0.87
N GLU A 70 1.70 0.78 0.42
CA GLU A 70 3.06 0.35 0.74
C GLU A 70 3.99 1.55 0.87
N VAL A 71 5.07 1.38 1.62
CA VAL A 71 6.13 2.39 1.75
C VAL A 71 7.44 1.77 1.26
N ASP A 72 8.09 2.43 0.31
CA ASP A 72 9.39 1.98 -0.18
C ASP A 72 10.55 2.33 0.77
N GLN A 73 11.77 1.95 0.37
CA GLN A 73 12.97 2.18 1.20
C GLN A 73 13.36 3.66 1.32
N SER A 74 12.91 4.49 0.39
CA SER A 74 13.15 5.95 0.41
C SER A 74 12.08 6.74 1.16
N GLY A 75 11.09 6.05 1.75
CA GLY A 75 9.99 6.70 2.47
C GLY A 75 8.88 7.22 1.57
N VAL A 76 8.84 6.81 0.30
CA VAL A 76 7.74 7.14 -0.60
C VAL A 76 6.57 6.21 -0.34
N ILE A 77 5.39 6.78 -0.18
CA ILE A 77 4.13 6.04 -0.05
C ILE A 77 3.59 5.75 -1.45
N TRP A 78 3.25 4.50 -1.67
CA TRP A 78 2.57 4.00 -2.87
C TRP A 78 1.16 3.59 -2.49
N ALA A 79 0.17 4.28 -3.04
CA ALA A 79 -1.23 4.11 -2.69
C ALA A 79 -2.05 3.74 -3.93
N SER A 80 -2.69 2.58 -3.90
CA SER A 80 -3.61 2.17 -4.97
C SER A 80 -4.93 2.91 -4.84
N HIS A 81 -5.36 3.62 -5.88
CA HIS A 81 -6.70 4.20 -5.93
C HIS A 81 -7.74 3.09 -6.07
N MET A 82 -8.90 3.25 -5.45
CA MET A 82 -9.98 2.24 -5.46
C MET A 82 -10.48 1.91 -6.87
N TYR A 83 -10.47 2.89 -7.78
CA TYR A 83 -11.08 2.74 -9.11
C TYR A 83 -10.07 2.79 -10.25
N GLN A 84 -8.98 3.55 -10.10
CA GLN A 84 -8.03 3.73 -11.18
C GLN A 84 -6.69 4.27 -10.70
N GLY A 85 -5.61 3.62 -11.13
CA GLY A 85 -4.27 4.13 -10.96
C GLY A 85 -3.67 3.95 -9.58
N VAL A 86 -2.49 4.53 -9.45
CA VAL A 86 -1.65 4.49 -8.26
C VAL A 86 -1.13 5.90 -7.98
N TYR A 87 -1.09 6.28 -6.72
CA TYR A 87 -0.45 7.49 -6.25
C TYR A 87 0.96 7.20 -5.74
N LYS A 88 1.90 8.02 -6.16
CA LYS A 88 3.23 8.15 -5.56
C LYS A 88 3.22 9.39 -4.70
N ILE A 89 3.35 9.23 -3.36
CA ILE A 89 3.17 10.30 -2.39
C ILE A 89 4.45 10.46 -1.58
N VAL A 90 4.92 11.69 -1.45
CA VAL A 90 6.01 12.09 -0.56
C VAL A 90 5.44 13.02 0.48
N LEU A 91 5.71 12.74 1.75
CA LEU A 91 5.27 13.58 2.86
C LEU A 91 6.32 14.65 3.22
N SER A 92 5.89 15.66 3.97
CA SER A 92 6.75 16.55 4.71
C SER A 92 7.55 15.79 5.77
N ASP A 93 8.70 16.33 6.17
CA ASP A 93 9.61 15.65 7.10
C ASP A 93 9.00 15.41 8.49
N ASP A 94 8.01 16.21 8.87
CA ASP A 94 7.21 16.07 10.10
C ASP A 94 6.00 15.15 9.96
N LEU A 95 5.79 14.59 8.76
CA LEU A 95 4.68 13.70 8.38
C LEU A 95 3.29 14.36 8.40
N SER A 96 3.19 15.67 8.56
CA SER A 96 1.90 16.35 8.73
C SER A 96 1.12 16.55 7.43
N ALA A 97 1.82 16.69 6.31
CA ALA A 97 1.23 17.05 5.03
C ALA A 97 1.90 16.36 3.84
N VAL A 98 1.23 16.37 2.70
CA VAL A 98 1.80 15.96 1.42
C VAL A 98 2.72 17.02 0.87
N LYS A 99 3.99 16.68 0.63
CA LYS A 99 4.98 17.51 -0.06
C LYS A 99 4.84 17.40 -1.58
N SER A 100 4.55 16.19 -2.08
CA SER A 100 4.24 15.97 -3.50
C SER A 100 3.37 14.73 -3.68
N VAL A 101 2.48 14.79 -4.67
CA VAL A 101 1.68 13.65 -5.11
C VAL A 101 1.74 13.56 -6.63
N ARG A 102 1.91 12.34 -7.13
CA ARG A 102 1.82 12.04 -8.56
C ARG A 102 0.84 10.90 -8.75
N HIS A 103 -0.21 11.13 -9.54
CA HIS A 103 -1.13 10.09 -9.99
C HIS A 103 -0.57 9.41 -11.24
N ILE A 104 -0.52 8.08 -11.23
CA ILE A 104 -0.05 7.25 -12.34
C ILE A 104 -1.24 6.38 -12.78
N SER A 105 -1.74 6.66 -13.97
CA SER A 105 -2.92 6.00 -14.54
C SER A 105 -2.60 4.83 -15.47
N HIS A 106 -1.32 4.53 -15.67
CA HIS A 106 -0.87 3.46 -16.57
C HIS A 106 0.14 2.53 -15.91
N LEU A 107 0.06 1.26 -16.21
CA LEU A 107 1.07 0.24 -15.96
C LEU A 107 1.75 -0.08 -17.32
N GLY A 108 2.94 0.46 -17.54
CA GLY A 108 3.54 0.44 -18.87
C GLY A 108 2.66 1.20 -19.87
N SER A 109 2.20 0.53 -20.92
CA SER A 109 1.29 1.08 -21.93
C SER A 109 -0.21 0.90 -21.59
N GLU A 110 -0.54 0.16 -20.53
CA GLU A 110 -1.92 -0.20 -20.20
C GLU A 110 -2.54 0.83 -19.28
N TYR A 111 -3.73 1.30 -19.63
CA TYR A 111 -4.55 2.12 -18.74
C TYR A 111 -5.12 1.28 -17.59
N ILE A 112 -5.00 1.77 -16.38
CA ILE A 112 -5.44 1.06 -15.17
C ILE A 112 -6.95 1.24 -15.00
N ILE A 113 -7.67 0.12 -15.02
CA ILE A 113 -9.10 0.05 -14.69
C ILE A 113 -9.25 -0.82 -13.44
N GLY A 114 -9.86 -0.28 -12.41
CA GLY A 114 -10.04 -0.96 -11.12
C GLY A 114 -8.84 -0.83 -10.18
N PRO A 115 -8.94 -1.44 -9.00
CA PRO A 115 -7.89 -1.39 -8.00
C PRO A 115 -6.69 -2.25 -8.40
N ILE A 116 -5.50 -1.74 -8.10
CA ILE A 116 -4.22 -2.44 -8.28
C ILE A 116 -3.71 -2.84 -6.90
N GLN A 117 -3.34 -4.08 -6.71
CA GLN A 117 -2.66 -4.46 -5.49
C GLN A 117 -1.22 -3.93 -5.52
N VAL A 118 -0.87 -3.17 -4.48
CA VAL A 118 0.50 -2.70 -4.23
C VAL A 118 1.08 -3.54 -3.12
N MET A 119 2.29 -4.05 -3.32
CA MET A 119 2.99 -4.89 -2.35
C MET A 119 4.49 -4.61 -2.37
N LYS A 120 5.18 -4.99 -1.31
CA LYS A 120 6.64 -4.92 -1.23
C LYS A 120 7.25 -6.30 -1.28
N MET A 121 8.15 -6.52 -2.25
CA MET A 121 8.86 -7.79 -2.45
C MET A 121 10.36 -7.53 -2.47
N ARG A 122 11.08 -8.07 -1.50
CA ARG A 122 12.54 -7.88 -1.36
C ARG A 122 12.95 -6.40 -1.44
N GLY A 123 12.20 -5.54 -0.76
CA GLY A 123 12.45 -4.09 -0.74
C GLY A 123 11.98 -3.31 -1.96
N ARG A 124 11.48 -3.97 -3.00
CA ARG A 124 10.98 -3.35 -4.23
C ARG A 124 9.46 -3.24 -4.21
N ILE A 125 8.93 -2.14 -4.69
CA ILE A 125 7.47 -2.00 -4.88
C ILE A 125 7.06 -2.76 -6.13
N VAL A 126 6.03 -3.56 -5.98
CA VAL A 126 5.43 -4.39 -7.02
C VAL A 126 3.95 -4.08 -7.11
N PHE A 127 3.47 -3.92 -8.33
CA PHE A 127 2.07 -3.71 -8.66
C PHE A 127 1.55 -4.98 -9.34
N SER A 128 0.45 -5.53 -8.84
CA SER A 128 -0.21 -6.69 -9.44
C SER A 128 -1.46 -6.26 -10.17
N SER A 129 -1.58 -6.67 -11.43
CA SER A 129 -2.76 -6.50 -12.26
C SER A 129 -3.16 -7.83 -12.91
N PRO A 130 -4.35 -7.94 -13.54
CA PRO A 130 -4.73 -9.12 -14.30
C PRO A 130 -3.73 -9.49 -15.41
N ASN A 131 -2.99 -8.53 -15.93
CA ASN A 131 -2.03 -8.71 -17.03
C ASN A 131 -0.60 -9.04 -16.56
N GLY A 132 -0.36 -9.08 -15.24
CA GLY A 132 0.92 -9.46 -14.66
C GLY A 132 1.43 -8.49 -13.61
N PHE A 133 2.72 -8.60 -13.34
CA PHE A 133 3.42 -7.80 -12.36
C PHE A 133 4.20 -6.67 -12.99
N TYR A 134 4.18 -5.53 -12.32
CA TYR A 134 4.90 -4.33 -12.71
C TYR A 134 5.73 -3.83 -11.52
N THR A 135 6.72 -3.00 -11.78
CA THR A 135 7.54 -2.35 -10.77
C THR A 135 7.87 -0.94 -11.21
N TYR A 136 8.19 -0.08 -10.24
CA TYR A 136 8.64 1.26 -10.55
C TYR A 136 10.13 1.27 -10.90
N ASP A 137 10.46 1.95 -11.99
CA ASP A 137 11.83 2.23 -12.41
C ASP A 137 12.16 3.69 -12.08
N ASP A 138 13.12 3.88 -11.18
CA ASP A 138 13.54 5.21 -10.72
C ASP A 138 14.29 6.01 -11.79
N ILE A 139 14.90 5.34 -12.79
CA ILE A 139 15.64 5.99 -13.87
C ILE A 139 14.66 6.63 -14.85
N THR A 140 13.73 5.82 -15.37
CA THR A 140 12.72 6.30 -16.33
C THR A 140 11.55 7.01 -15.65
N ARG A 141 11.42 6.86 -14.33
CA ARG A 141 10.30 7.36 -13.50
C ARG A 141 8.95 6.84 -13.99
N GLN A 142 8.93 5.59 -14.45
CA GLN A 142 7.73 4.92 -14.96
C GLN A 142 7.49 3.59 -14.26
N ILE A 143 6.24 3.13 -14.30
CA ILE A 143 5.90 1.75 -13.93
C ILE A 143 6.10 0.90 -15.18
N ILE A 144 6.96 -0.11 -15.08
CA ILE A 144 7.35 -1.00 -16.17
C ILE A 144 7.03 -2.45 -15.84
N PRO A 145 6.84 -3.35 -16.82
CA PRO A 145 6.64 -4.78 -16.54
C PRO A 145 7.81 -5.37 -15.75
N PHE A 146 7.49 -6.12 -14.71
CA PHE A 146 8.50 -6.84 -13.91
C PHE A 146 8.84 -8.18 -14.57
N GLN A 147 9.63 -8.14 -15.65
CA GLN A 147 9.92 -9.28 -16.52
C GLN A 147 10.39 -10.53 -15.77
N LYS A 148 11.32 -10.38 -14.80
CA LYS A 148 11.83 -11.51 -14.01
C LYS A 148 10.73 -12.23 -13.25
N LEU A 149 9.80 -11.49 -12.65
CA LEU A 149 8.70 -12.07 -11.89
C LEU A 149 7.66 -12.68 -12.83
N ASN A 150 7.31 -12.00 -13.91
CA ASN A 150 6.38 -12.49 -14.91
C ASN A 150 6.85 -13.78 -15.59
N ALA A 151 8.16 -13.96 -15.78
CA ALA A 151 8.74 -15.16 -16.35
C ALA A 151 8.65 -16.38 -15.39
N ILE A 152 8.75 -16.15 -14.08
CA ILE A 152 8.70 -17.21 -13.06
C ILE A 152 7.26 -17.59 -12.73
N LEU A 153 6.32 -16.65 -12.82
CA LEU A 153 4.95 -16.78 -12.35
C LEU A 153 3.93 -16.56 -13.48
N PRO A 154 4.02 -17.29 -14.61
CA PRO A 154 3.12 -17.09 -15.74
C PRO A 154 1.66 -17.40 -15.40
N TYR A 155 1.41 -18.16 -14.32
CA TYR A 155 0.08 -18.61 -13.91
C TYR A 155 -0.67 -17.66 -12.97
N ILE A 156 -0.03 -16.56 -12.53
CA ILE A 156 -0.63 -15.63 -11.56
C ILE A 156 -1.59 -14.63 -12.20
N ARG A 157 -1.69 -14.59 -13.53
CA ARG A 157 -2.55 -13.64 -14.26
C ARG A 157 -4.01 -13.60 -13.80
N ASN A 158 -4.50 -14.67 -13.16
CA ASN A 158 -5.88 -14.78 -12.67
C ASN A 158 -5.98 -14.79 -11.15
N ALA A 159 -4.92 -14.42 -10.42
CA ALA A 159 -4.97 -14.36 -8.97
C ALA A 159 -5.69 -13.09 -8.50
N HIS A 160 -6.70 -13.25 -7.64
CA HIS A 160 -7.41 -12.11 -7.01
C HIS A 160 -6.51 -11.35 -6.03
N SER A 161 -5.60 -12.03 -5.38
CA SER A 161 -4.61 -11.40 -4.51
C SER A 161 -3.31 -12.19 -4.46
N VAL A 162 -2.23 -11.50 -4.23
CA VAL A 162 -0.90 -12.09 -4.06
C VAL A 162 -0.34 -11.58 -2.74
N VAL A 163 0.09 -12.49 -1.87
CA VAL A 163 0.71 -12.14 -0.59
C VAL A 163 2.16 -12.62 -0.59
N SER A 164 3.08 -11.73 -0.27
CA SER A 164 4.47 -12.06 -0.03
C SER A 164 4.68 -12.26 1.47
N VAL A 165 5.02 -13.47 1.88
CA VAL A 165 5.37 -13.77 3.27
C VAL A 165 6.83 -14.21 3.31
N THR A 166 7.68 -13.42 3.93
CA THR A 166 9.10 -13.75 4.23
C THR A 166 9.79 -14.62 3.17
N ASN A 167 9.91 -14.11 1.94
CA ASN A 167 10.54 -14.80 0.78
C ASN A 167 9.77 -16.00 0.19
N VAL A 168 8.56 -16.28 0.65
CA VAL A 168 7.64 -17.27 0.07
C VAL A 168 6.44 -16.56 -0.52
N PHE A 169 6.03 -16.96 -1.72
CA PHE A 169 4.83 -16.43 -2.37
C PHE A 169 3.64 -17.33 -2.08
N SER A 170 2.55 -16.73 -1.62
CA SER A 170 1.25 -17.38 -1.58
C SER A 170 0.32 -16.66 -2.54
N CYS A 171 -0.30 -17.40 -3.45
CA CYS A 171 -1.32 -16.88 -4.35
C CYS A 171 -2.67 -17.47 -3.94
N ILE A 172 -3.67 -16.61 -3.80
CA ILE A 172 -5.05 -17.03 -3.68
C ILE A 172 -5.65 -16.95 -5.07
N ILE A 173 -5.87 -18.13 -5.66
CA ILE A 173 -6.61 -18.29 -6.92
C ILE A 173 -8.03 -18.66 -6.54
N GLU A 174 -8.97 -17.76 -6.77
CA GLU A 174 -10.38 -18.10 -6.65
C GLU A 174 -10.82 -18.77 -7.96
N ILE A 175 -11.10 -20.07 -7.89
CA ILE A 175 -11.70 -20.79 -9.00
C ILE A 175 -13.21 -20.61 -8.83
N ILE A 176 -13.80 -19.71 -9.61
CA ILE A 176 -15.26 -19.58 -9.71
C ILE A 176 -15.71 -20.69 -10.67
N TRP A 177 -16.48 -21.66 -10.15
CA TRP A 177 -17.20 -22.69 -10.92
C TRP A 177 -18.48 -22.12 -11.51
#